data_8d13b0d7d1714747a85223742c252401
#
_entry.id   8d13b0d7d1714747a85223742c252401
#
_cell.length_a   1.000
_cell.length_b   1.000
_cell.length_c   1.000
_cell.angle_alpha   90.00
_cell.angle_beta   90.00
_cell.angle_gamma   90.00
#
_symmetry.space_group_name_H-M   'P 1'
#
loop_
_entity.id
_entity.type
_entity.pdbx_description
1 polymer ?
#
loop_
_entity_poly.entity_id
_entity_poly.type
_entity_poly.pdbx_seq_one_letter_code
_entity_poly.pdbx_strand_id
1 'polypeptide(L)'
;MTRPAFDDIYMELAVNLAKRSHCIKRHVGAVLTKDTRIISIGYNGPPSGTHNCDEEWPEAGCPRDSKGGCSLAIHAEQNAILYAVKNKTSVEGATLYVTLSPCLACSRIIFSMGIKRVIYFNSYAEFKNLASDEVWIF
;
A
#
# COMPACT_ATOMS: atom_id res chain seq x y z
N MET A 1 4.69 4.56 -32.11
CA MET A 1 4.66 4.85 -30.68
C MET A 1 3.94 3.74 -29.94
N THR A 2 4.57 3.18 -28.91
CA THR A 2 4.00 2.10 -28.12
C THR A 2 3.16 2.66 -26.97
N ARG A 3 1.97 2.11 -26.78
CA ARG A 3 1.16 2.51 -25.63
C ARG A 3 1.79 1.97 -24.33
N PRO A 4 1.79 2.74 -23.23
CA PRO A 4 2.27 2.22 -21.97
C PRO A 4 1.39 1.07 -21.47
N ALA A 5 1.99 0.09 -20.82
CA ALA A 5 1.26 -0.99 -20.20
C ALA A 5 0.48 -0.48 -18.97
N PHE A 6 -0.64 -1.10 -18.65
CA PHE A 6 -1.41 -0.76 -17.46
C PHE A 6 -0.57 -0.87 -16.19
N ASP A 7 0.27 -1.88 -16.10
CA ASP A 7 1.15 -2.07 -14.94
C ASP A 7 2.05 -0.85 -14.71
N ASP A 8 2.59 -0.28 -15.77
CA ASP A 8 3.43 0.93 -15.70
C ASP A 8 2.63 2.15 -15.24
N ILE A 9 1.43 2.32 -15.80
CA ILE A 9 0.54 3.44 -15.45
C ILE A 9 0.16 3.38 -13.96
N TYR A 10 -0.26 2.23 -13.48
CA TYR A 10 -0.70 2.10 -12.11
C TYR A 10 0.45 2.16 -11.12
N MET A 11 1.63 1.69 -11.50
CA MET A 11 2.81 1.84 -10.66
C MET A 11 3.25 3.30 -10.56
N GLU A 12 3.20 4.05 -11.65
CA GLU A 12 3.45 5.50 -11.64
C GLU A 12 2.46 6.23 -10.73
N LEU A 13 1.19 5.83 -10.77
CA LEU A 13 0.18 6.40 -9.87
C LEU A 13 0.52 6.08 -8.40
N ALA A 14 0.93 4.85 -8.11
CA ALA A 14 1.34 4.48 -6.75
C ALA A 14 2.51 5.33 -6.27
N VAL A 15 3.50 5.58 -7.12
CA VAL A 15 4.65 6.46 -6.81
C VAL A 15 4.16 7.88 -6.51
N ASN A 16 3.25 8.41 -7.30
CA ASN A 16 2.71 9.74 -7.06
C ASN A 16 1.89 9.81 -5.76
N LEU A 17 1.10 8.78 -5.47
CA LEU A 17 0.34 8.71 -4.22
C LEU A 17 1.25 8.66 -3.00
N ALA A 18 2.40 8.02 -3.11
CA ALA A 18 3.38 7.95 -2.01
C ALA A 18 3.80 9.35 -1.53
N LYS A 19 3.80 10.33 -2.42
CA LYS A 19 4.18 11.72 -2.10
C LYS A 19 3.15 12.39 -1.16
N ARG A 20 1.97 11.82 -1.03
CA ARG A 20 0.93 12.31 -0.12
C ARG A 20 1.14 11.89 1.33
N SER A 21 2.03 10.92 1.57
CA SER A 21 2.27 10.41 2.92
C SER A 21 2.92 11.46 3.82
N HIS A 22 2.37 11.62 5.02
CA HIS A 22 2.94 12.45 6.07
C HIS A 22 3.91 11.68 6.98
N CYS A 23 4.15 10.40 6.69
CA CYS A 23 5.11 9.61 7.46
C CYS A 23 6.53 10.04 7.12
N ILE A 24 7.34 10.35 8.13
CA ILE A 24 8.72 10.80 7.91
C ILE A 24 9.69 9.65 7.62
N LYS A 25 9.32 8.42 7.97
CA LYS A 25 10.18 7.25 7.76
C LYS A 25 10.11 6.70 6.35
N ARG A 26 8.91 6.56 5.82
CA ARG A 26 8.68 5.95 4.50
C ARG A 26 7.46 6.57 3.85
N HIS A 27 7.56 6.73 2.54
CA HIS A 27 6.43 7.17 1.72
C HIS A 27 6.06 6.01 0.80
N VAL A 28 4.91 5.42 1.03
CA VAL A 28 4.42 4.27 0.28
C VAL A 28 3.07 4.60 -0.33
N GLY A 29 2.89 4.25 -1.59
CA GLY A 29 1.63 4.39 -2.31
C GLY A 29 1.15 3.05 -2.80
N ALA A 30 -0.17 2.88 -2.87
CA ALA A 30 -0.80 1.64 -3.32
C ALA A 30 -2.01 1.93 -4.21
N VAL A 31 -2.19 1.08 -5.22
CA VAL A 31 -3.32 1.13 -6.14
C VAL A 31 -3.89 -0.28 -6.25
N LEU A 32 -5.19 -0.42 -6.07
CA LEU A 32 -5.92 -1.67 -6.31
C LEU A 32 -6.71 -1.55 -7.60
N THR A 33 -6.55 -2.55 -8.47
CA THR A 33 -7.28 -2.61 -9.73
C THR A 33 -7.99 -3.94 -9.87
N LYS A 34 -9.04 -3.96 -10.67
CA LYS A 34 -9.75 -5.18 -11.05
C LYS A 34 -10.26 -5.01 -12.48
N ASP A 35 -9.94 -5.97 -13.34
CA ASP A 35 -10.28 -5.90 -14.76
C ASP A 35 -9.79 -4.59 -15.41
N THR A 36 -8.56 -4.20 -15.13
CA THR A 36 -7.92 -2.96 -15.59
C THR A 36 -8.57 -1.67 -15.10
N ARG A 37 -9.44 -1.74 -14.10
CA ARG A 37 -10.10 -0.57 -13.51
C ARG A 37 -9.60 -0.34 -12.09
N ILE A 38 -9.35 0.92 -11.74
CA ILE A 38 -8.98 1.27 -10.37
C ILE A 38 -10.20 1.12 -9.49
N ILE A 39 -10.07 0.34 -8.41
CA ILE A 39 -11.14 0.18 -7.42
C ILE A 39 -10.82 0.85 -6.09
N SER A 40 -9.54 1.10 -5.81
CA SER A 40 -9.12 1.80 -4.59
C SER A 40 -7.69 2.28 -4.71
N ILE A 41 -7.36 3.28 -3.91
CA ILE A 41 -6.01 3.81 -3.78
C ILE A 41 -5.70 4.01 -2.29
N GLY A 42 -4.41 4.09 -1.96
CA GLY A 42 -3.99 4.36 -0.59
C GLY A 42 -2.55 4.85 -0.53
N TYR A 43 -2.23 5.47 0.58
CA TYR A 43 -0.86 5.80 0.95
C TYR A 43 -0.76 5.66 2.47
N ASN A 44 0.45 5.47 2.96
CA ASN A 44 0.62 5.25 4.40
C ASN A 44 0.39 6.53 5.19
N GLY A 45 -0.30 6.40 6.31
CA GLY A 45 -0.63 7.52 7.16
C GLY A 45 -1.61 7.12 8.25
N PRO A 46 -1.94 8.07 9.15
CA PRO A 46 -2.89 7.79 10.22
C PRO A 46 -4.30 7.54 9.66
N PRO A 47 -5.18 6.91 10.47
CA PRO A 47 -6.57 6.73 10.07
C PRO A 47 -7.24 8.05 9.69
N SER A 48 -8.15 8.00 8.72
CA SER A 48 -8.93 9.18 8.30
C SER A 48 -9.61 9.85 9.50
N GLY A 49 -9.49 11.17 9.57
CA GLY A 49 -10.08 11.95 10.66
C GLY A 49 -9.19 12.12 11.88
N THR A 50 -8.01 11.50 11.90
CA THR A 50 -7.00 11.71 12.94
C THR A 50 -5.95 12.72 12.50
N HIS A 51 -5.08 13.13 13.42
CA HIS A 51 -4.01 14.08 13.10
C HIS A 51 -2.93 13.43 12.24
N ASN A 52 -2.34 14.20 11.33
CA ASN A 52 -1.19 13.75 10.56
C ASN A 52 0.06 13.70 11.43
N CYS A 53 0.90 12.69 11.22
CA CYS A 53 2.06 12.43 12.06
C CYS A 53 3.02 13.61 12.14
N ASP A 54 3.39 14.20 10.99
CA ASP A 54 4.35 15.30 10.92
C ASP A 54 3.80 16.62 11.47
N GLU A 55 2.49 16.79 11.52
CA GLU A 55 1.83 17.97 12.06
C GLU A 55 1.72 17.91 13.59
N GLU A 56 1.31 16.76 14.12
CA GLU A 56 1.10 16.58 15.57
C GLU A 56 2.40 16.26 16.31
N TRP A 57 3.33 15.58 15.67
CA TRP A 57 4.63 15.20 16.23
C TRP A 57 5.78 15.72 15.37
N PRO A 58 5.97 17.05 15.29
CA PRO A 58 6.92 17.64 14.33
C PRO A 58 8.37 17.22 14.55
N GLU A 59 8.77 16.91 15.77
CA GLU A 59 10.14 16.47 16.07
C GLU A 59 10.32 14.97 15.84
N ALA A 60 9.40 14.16 16.39
CA ALA A 60 9.45 12.70 16.28
C ALA A 60 8.89 12.20 14.97
N GLY A 61 8.01 12.96 14.31
CA GLY A 61 7.33 12.59 13.08
C GLY A 61 6.15 11.65 13.26
N CYS A 62 6.02 11.02 14.42
CA CYS A 62 4.88 10.14 14.75
C CYS A 62 4.97 9.68 16.19
N PRO A 63 3.84 9.22 16.79
CA PRO A 63 3.92 8.52 18.07
C PRO A 63 4.63 7.18 17.85
N ARG A 64 5.58 6.87 18.72
CA ARG A 64 6.42 5.67 18.61
C ARG A 64 5.92 4.55 19.52
N ASP A 65 6.00 3.32 19.02
CA ASP A 65 5.77 2.14 19.85
C ASP A 65 7.07 1.76 20.60
N SER A 66 7.03 0.69 21.40
CA SER A 66 8.16 0.24 22.20
C SER A 66 9.39 -0.17 21.36
N LYS A 67 9.19 -0.46 20.07
CA LYS A 67 10.25 -0.87 19.14
C LYS A 67 10.73 0.29 18.26
N GLY A 68 10.28 1.51 18.53
CA GLY A 68 10.62 2.69 17.75
C GLY A 68 9.86 2.84 16.45
N GLY A 69 8.89 1.96 16.16
CA GLY A 69 8.02 2.07 15.00
C GLY A 69 6.89 3.06 15.21
N CYS A 70 6.25 3.48 14.13
CA CYS A 70 5.07 4.34 14.21
C CYS A 70 3.87 3.55 14.74
N SER A 71 3.23 4.05 15.79
CA SER A 71 2.06 3.40 16.40
C SER A 71 0.73 3.84 15.81
N LEU A 72 0.72 4.84 14.93
CA LEU A 72 -0.51 5.43 14.41
C LEU A 72 -0.74 5.12 12.93
N ALA A 73 0.32 5.09 12.12
CA ALA A 73 0.17 4.99 10.68
C ALA A 73 -0.34 3.62 10.23
N ILE A 74 -1.31 3.65 9.35
CA ILE A 74 -1.80 2.48 8.61
C ILE A 74 -0.98 2.37 7.32
N HIS A 75 -0.61 1.17 6.93
CA HIS A 75 0.17 0.96 5.71
C HIS A 75 -0.66 1.26 4.46
N ALA A 76 0.01 1.62 3.37
CA ALA A 76 -0.66 2.02 2.12
C ALA A 76 -1.62 0.94 1.60
N GLU A 77 -1.18 -0.30 1.57
CA GLU A 77 -2.01 -1.42 1.11
C GLU A 77 -3.19 -1.67 2.03
N GLN A 78 -3.02 -1.50 3.34
CA GLN A 78 -4.11 -1.59 4.30
C GLN A 78 -5.14 -0.49 4.05
N ASN A 79 -4.69 0.74 3.86
CA ASN A 79 -5.58 1.87 3.57
C ASN A 79 -6.39 1.63 2.29
N ALA A 80 -5.76 1.13 1.24
CA ALA A 80 -6.45 0.82 -0.02
C ALA A 80 -7.50 -0.27 0.18
N ILE A 81 -7.16 -1.35 0.88
CA ILE A 81 -8.08 -2.45 1.16
C ILE A 81 -9.24 -2.00 2.03
N LEU A 82 -8.94 -1.29 3.12
CA LEU A 82 -9.96 -0.80 4.06
C LEU A 82 -10.95 0.13 3.38
N TYR A 83 -10.47 1.04 2.52
CA TYR A 83 -11.34 1.95 1.79
C TYR A 83 -12.28 1.18 0.84
N ALA A 84 -11.74 0.20 0.11
CA ALA A 84 -12.55 -0.63 -0.78
C ALA A 84 -13.65 -1.37 -0.01
N VAL A 85 -13.26 -2.02 1.09
CA VAL A 85 -14.20 -2.80 1.93
C VAL A 85 -15.27 -1.88 2.54
N LYS A 86 -14.86 -0.72 3.04
CA LYS A 86 -15.77 0.27 3.62
C LYS A 86 -16.83 0.70 2.60
N ASN A 87 -16.47 0.79 1.34
CA ASN A 87 -17.38 1.16 0.26
C ASN A 87 -18.03 -0.05 -0.43
N LYS A 88 -17.97 -1.22 0.20
CA LYS A 88 -18.60 -2.45 -0.26
C LYS A 88 -18.09 -2.92 -1.62
N THR A 89 -16.84 -2.62 -1.93
CA THR A 89 -16.17 -3.06 -3.15
C THR A 89 -15.33 -4.28 -2.85
N SER A 90 -15.58 -5.39 -3.50
CA SER A 90 -14.80 -6.61 -3.33
C SER A 90 -13.40 -6.41 -3.91
N VAL A 91 -12.37 -6.84 -3.15
CA VAL A 91 -10.99 -6.86 -3.62
C VAL A 91 -10.55 -8.25 -4.08
N GLU A 92 -11.42 -9.24 -4.01
CA GLU A 92 -11.11 -10.59 -4.45
C GLU A 92 -10.78 -10.61 -5.95
N GLY A 93 -9.66 -11.23 -6.29
CA GLY A 93 -9.17 -11.27 -7.66
C GLY A 93 -8.48 -10.00 -8.14
N ALA A 94 -8.32 -9.00 -7.27
CA ALA A 94 -7.70 -7.73 -7.62
C ALA A 94 -6.19 -7.86 -7.83
N THR A 95 -5.61 -6.84 -8.47
CA THR A 95 -4.16 -6.63 -8.55
C THR A 95 -3.79 -5.45 -7.65
N LEU A 96 -2.78 -5.63 -6.82
CA LEU A 96 -2.22 -4.59 -5.97
C LEU A 96 -0.91 -4.09 -6.55
N TYR A 97 -0.84 -2.78 -6.75
CA TYR A 97 0.40 -2.07 -7.11
C TYR A 97 0.85 -1.30 -5.89
N VAL A 98 2.05 -1.55 -5.42
CA VAL A 98 2.57 -0.91 -4.21
C VAL A 98 4.05 -0.60 -4.39
N THR A 99 4.50 0.57 -3.95
CA THR A 99 5.88 1.02 -4.18
C THR A 99 6.91 0.23 -3.37
N LEU A 100 6.48 -0.36 -2.25
CA LEU A 100 7.32 -1.19 -1.39
C LEU A 100 6.59 -2.50 -1.15
N SER A 101 7.30 -3.64 -1.23
CA SER A 101 6.66 -4.93 -1.00
C SER A 101 6.00 -4.98 0.39
N PRO A 102 4.83 -5.63 0.52
CA PRO A 102 4.15 -5.71 1.80
C PRO A 102 4.99 -6.36 2.88
N CYS A 103 4.83 -5.89 4.12
CA CYS A 103 5.38 -6.57 5.29
C CYS A 103 4.60 -7.85 5.56
N LEU A 104 5.07 -8.66 6.52
CA LEU A 104 4.41 -9.93 6.84
C LEU A 104 2.94 -9.76 7.21
N ALA A 105 2.63 -8.78 8.06
CA ALA A 105 1.26 -8.52 8.48
C ALA A 105 0.35 -8.14 7.30
N CYS A 106 0.83 -7.26 6.41
CA CYS A 106 0.07 -6.86 5.21
C CYS A 106 -0.07 -8.02 4.24
N SER A 107 0.97 -8.85 4.09
CA SER A 107 0.91 -10.02 3.21
C SER A 107 -0.18 -10.99 3.62
N ARG A 108 -0.35 -11.22 4.92
CA ARG A 108 -1.42 -12.07 5.44
C ARG A 108 -2.80 -11.52 5.06
N ILE A 109 -2.99 -10.22 5.18
CA ILE A 109 -4.24 -9.54 4.82
C ILE A 109 -4.48 -9.67 3.31
N ILE A 110 -3.46 -9.39 2.50
CA ILE A 110 -3.55 -9.46 1.05
C ILE A 110 -4.00 -10.84 0.59
N PHE A 111 -3.33 -11.89 1.07
CA PHE A 111 -3.69 -13.26 0.71
C PHE A 111 -5.06 -13.65 1.23
N SER A 112 -5.41 -13.25 2.46
CA SER A 112 -6.71 -13.55 3.06
C SER A 112 -7.86 -12.89 2.30
N MET A 113 -7.62 -11.72 1.72
CA MET A 113 -8.65 -11.00 0.95
C MET A 113 -8.79 -11.49 -0.48
N GLY A 114 -7.98 -12.46 -0.90
CA GLY A 114 -8.05 -13.03 -2.24
C GLY A 114 -7.46 -12.15 -3.34
N ILE A 115 -6.59 -11.22 -3.00
CA ILE A 115 -5.88 -10.41 -3.99
C ILE A 115 -4.96 -11.34 -4.80
N LYS A 116 -5.07 -11.28 -6.11
CA LYS A 116 -4.48 -12.25 -7.01
C LYS A 116 -3.03 -11.95 -7.39
N ARG A 117 -2.70 -10.68 -7.62
CA ARG A 117 -1.37 -10.25 -8.07
C ARG A 117 -0.88 -9.11 -7.21
N VAL A 118 0.44 -9.10 -6.96
CA VAL A 118 1.10 -7.98 -6.27
C VAL A 118 2.30 -7.56 -7.08
N ILE A 119 2.39 -6.28 -7.42
CA ILE A 119 3.48 -5.69 -8.18
C ILE A 119 4.13 -4.60 -7.33
N TYR A 120 5.46 -4.64 -7.18
CA TYR A 120 6.18 -3.70 -6.32
C TYR A 120 7.57 -3.39 -6.87
N PHE A 121 8.16 -2.26 -6.43
CA PHE A 121 9.53 -1.88 -6.79
C PHE A 121 10.58 -2.44 -5.86
N ASN A 122 10.39 -2.23 -4.55
CA ASN A 122 11.38 -2.57 -3.53
C ASN A 122 10.86 -3.69 -2.65
N SER A 123 11.72 -4.67 -2.34
CA SER A 123 11.32 -5.90 -1.67
C SER A 123 11.63 -5.90 -0.18
N TYR A 124 10.66 -6.36 0.64
CA TYR A 124 10.92 -6.89 1.97
C TYR A 124 11.14 -8.40 1.89
N ALA A 125 12.08 -8.90 2.69
CA ALA A 125 12.40 -10.33 2.71
C ALA A 125 11.19 -11.19 3.10
N GLU A 126 10.39 -10.72 4.06
CA GLU A 126 9.23 -11.45 4.57
C GLU A 126 8.21 -11.76 3.48
N PHE A 127 7.97 -10.79 2.59
CA PHE A 127 6.98 -10.99 1.52
C PHE A 127 7.41 -12.10 0.56
N LYS A 128 8.69 -12.17 0.25
CA LYS A 128 9.24 -13.20 -0.65
C LYS A 128 8.98 -14.62 -0.14
N ASN A 129 8.92 -14.80 1.17
CA ASN A 129 8.69 -16.11 1.77
C ASN A 129 7.23 -16.55 1.69
N LEU A 130 6.32 -15.61 1.45
CA LEU A 130 4.88 -15.88 1.36
C LEU A 130 4.36 -15.74 -0.07
N ALA A 131 5.13 -15.13 -0.94
CA ALA A 131 4.69 -14.81 -2.30
C ALA A 131 4.40 -16.06 -3.11
N SER A 132 3.30 -16.04 -3.81
CA SER A 132 2.94 -17.03 -4.81
C SER A 132 3.58 -16.66 -6.16
N ASP A 133 3.30 -17.48 -7.17
CA ASP A 133 3.73 -17.23 -8.55
C ASP A 133 3.12 -15.96 -9.15
N GLU A 134 2.14 -15.36 -8.46
CA GLU A 134 1.44 -14.16 -8.90
C GLU A 134 2.10 -12.86 -8.43
N VAL A 135 3.36 -12.91 -7.98
CA VAL A 135 4.09 -11.73 -7.53
C VAL A 135 5.10 -11.29 -8.58
N TRP A 136 5.08 -10.01 -8.91
CA TRP A 136 5.93 -9.41 -9.93
C TRP A 136 6.74 -8.25 -9.36
N ILE A 137 8.02 -8.18 -9.71
CA ILE A 137 8.92 -7.11 -9.31
C ILE A 137 9.18 -6.21 -10.51
N PHE A 138 9.02 -4.90 -10.31
CA PHE A 138 9.36 -3.91 -11.33
C PHE A 138 10.84 -3.62 -11.39
#